data_c0b31db0bce3475c09653a86b1481b1c
#
_entry.id   c0b31db0bce3475c09653a86b1481b1c
#
_cell.length_a   1.000
_cell.length_b   1.000
_cell.length_c   1.000
_cell.angle_alpha   90.00
_cell.angle_beta   90.00
_cell.angle_gamma   90.00
#
_symmetry.space_group_name_H-M   'P 1'
#
loop_
_entity.id
_entity.type
_entity.pdbx_description
1 polymer ?
#
loop_
_entity_poly.entity_id
_entity_poly.type
_entity_poly.pdbx_seq_one_letter_code
_entity_poly.pdbx_strand_id
1 'polypeptide(L)'
;MKPVFVDSQALEKLAKERFLFPPFLMMENAAAAMEAAVMKAVYPSGGAVTQGSSAVNACPFKVLILCGSGNNGGDGYALARRLCGKREIECSILALSQPKTEEAIKQRKMAEAAGVQILEILPPDEKLSSFDIIVDCILGTGFKGELREPVADLINKINELPAYKIACDIPTGLRFIADTTITMGCLKSILFSDAAKAVCGKIIVADLGITREKFESCGSPEIFLIEEKDIKLPLRKNKASHKGSFGHTGVFAGEKSGAGILAATAALNFGSGLVSLVKAENSNLSQFKISPELMISGQIPGNASCVLIGSGLGRDSQQIENALSLFTAWFITTKNPACVLDADLFSYQGVAELLEKLNAVNNAKILLTPHPKELKALYEKLFPDEQAQTVAQIAENRIEIGKKITERLPALTLIMKSANTFIAQEGKTYICDRGCQSLAKAGSGDVLAGMVAGLLAQGYTSLDAAITAVYSHAAASARFSDGEGYDLTPEKLISKI
;
A
#
# COMPACT_ATOMS: atom_id res chain seq x y z
N MET A 1 0.42 13.76 -3.33
CA MET A 1 1.15 12.46 -3.34
C MET A 1 2.56 12.65 -2.83
N LYS A 2 3.13 11.64 -2.19
CA LYS A 2 4.53 11.65 -1.72
C LYS A 2 5.37 10.72 -2.60
N PRO A 3 6.56 11.12 -3.04
CA PRO A 3 7.46 10.25 -3.80
C PRO A 3 7.92 9.06 -2.95
N VAL A 4 8.09 7.93 -3.63
CA VAL A 4 8.58 6.66 -3.06
C VAL A 4 9.70 6.17 -3.95
N PHE A 5 10.78 5.65 -3.37
CA PHE A 5 11.98 5.25 -4.10
C PHE A 5 12.25 3.75 -3.94
N VAL A 6 12.69 3.11 -5.02
CA VAL A 6 13.14 1.70 -5.01
C VAL A 6 14.56 1.64 -4.46
N ASP A 7 15.46 2.46 -5.02
CA ASP A 7 16.87 2.52 -4.65
C ASP A 7 17.18 3.79 -3.85
N SER A 8 17.01 3.69 -2.53
CA SER A 8 17.34 4.80 -1.62
C SER A 8 18.84 5.00 -1.45
N GLN A 9 19.67 3.98 -1.70
CA GLN A 9 21.13 4.10 -1.58
C GLN A 9 21.70 4.94 -2.74
N ALA A 10 21.18 4.75 -3.98
CA ALA A 10 21.55 5.60 -5.11
C ALA A 10 21.11 7.06 -4.86
N LEU A 11 19.90 7.27 -4.34
CA LEU A 11 19.43 8.61 -3.98
C LEU A 11 20.31 9.26 -2.90
N GLU A 12 20.67 8.51 -1.88
CA GLU A 12 21.55 8.97 -0.80
C GLU A 12 22.95 9.35 -1.34
N LYS A 13 23.51 8.56 -2.25
CA LYS A 13 24.78 8.87 -2.91
C LYS A 13 24.69 10.19 -3.68
N LEU A 14 23.66 10.38 -4.49
CA LEU A 14 23.43 11.62 -5.24
C LEU A 14 23.27 12.83 -4.30
N ALA A 15 22.56 12.68 -3.19
CA ALA A 15 22.40 13.73 -2.19
C ALA A 15 23.74 14.11 -1.53
N LYS A 16 24.56 13.12 -1.17
CA LYS A 16 25.92 13.33 -0.63
C LYS A 16 26.79 14.13 -1.59
N GLU A 17 26.80 13.75 -2.87
CA GLU A 17 27.58 14.43 -3.91
C GLU A 17 27.07 15.86 -4.16
N ARG A 18 25.75 16.04 -4.31
CA ARG A 18 25.14 17.33 -4.66
C ARG A 18 25.22 18.36 -3.54
N PHE A 19 25.05 17.93 -2.29
CA PHE A 19 24.98 18.83 -1.14
C PHE A 19 26.22 18.77 -0.24
N LEU A 20 27.23 18.02 -0.65
CA LEU A 20 28.51 17.84 0.08
C LEU A 20 28.29 17.35 1.53
N PHE A 21 27.27 16.48 1.72
CA PHE A 21 26.89 16.00 3.04
C PHE A 21 27.79 14.82 3.47
N PRO A 22 28.54 14.94 4.57
CA PRO A 22 29.31 13.81 5.08
C PRO A 22 28.38 12.72 5.62
N PRO A 23 28.68 11.43 5.37
CA PRO A 23 27.86 10.31 5.86
C PRO A 23 27.66 10.34 7.38
N PHE A 24 28.67 10.75 8.12
CA PHE A 24 28.62 10.89 9.56
C PHE A 24 27.55 11.89 10.02
N LEU A 25 27.37 13.02 9.32
CA LEU A 25 26.34 14.01 9.64
C LEU A 25 24.95 13.45 9.36
N MET A 26 24.76 12.68 8.29
CA MET A 26 23.49 12.03 7.99
C MET A 26 23.12 11.05 9.10
N MET A 27 24.07 10.26 9.59
CA MET A 27 23.91 9.32 10.71
C MET A 27 23.52 10.03 12.02
N GLU A 28 24.13 11.18 12.31
CA GLU A 28 23.76 12.02 13.47
C GLU A 28 22.28 12.51 13.37
N ASN A 29 21.84 12.92 12.19
CA ASN A 29 20.44 13.36 11.98
C ASN A 29 19.46 12.18 12.03
N ALA A 30 19.82 10.99 11.49
CA ALA A 30 19.07 9.78 11.66
C ALA A 30 18.87 9.44 13.13
N ALA A 31 19.94 9.46 13.91
CA ALA A 31 19.90 9.25 15.37
C ALA A 31 19.04 10.29 16.10
N ALA A 32 19.05 11.56 15.66
CA ALA A 32 18.20 12.60 16.22
C ALA A 32 16.71 12.32 15.99
N ALA A 33 16.34 11.85 14.79
CA ALA A 33 14.97 11.47 14.49
C ALA A 33 14.54 10.23 15.30
N MET A 34 15.42 9.26 15.47
CA MET A 34 15.19 8.08 16.33
C MET A 34 15.01 8.49 17.79
N GLU A 35 15.86 9.40 18.31
CA GLU A 35 15.71 9.97 19.66
C GLU A 35 14.33 10.60 19.86
N ALA A 36 13.87 11.41 18.90
CA ALA A 36 12.54 12.01 18.96
C ALA A 36 11.42 10.97 19.01
N ALA A 37 11.58 9.83 18.29
CA ALA A 37 10.63 8.73 18.32
C ALA A 37 10.63 8.02 19.69
N VAL A 38 11.79 7.72 20.26
CA VAL A 38 11.92 7.15 21.62
C VAL A 38 11.29 8.09 22.65
N MET A 39 11.62 9.38 22.63
CA MET A 39 11.05 10.36 23.56
C MET A 39 9.54 10.47 23.43
N LYS A 40 9.00 10.35 22.23
CA LYS A 40 7.55 10.31 22.01
C LYS A 40 6.89 9.06 22.58
N ALA A 41 7.57 7.90 22.55
CA ALA A 41 7.08 6.68 23.18
C ALA A 41 7.08 6.79 24.72
N VAL A 42 8.10 7.48 25.30
CA VAL A 42 8.17 7.81 26.73
C VAL A 42 7.07 8.80 27.15
N TYR A 43 6.73 9.77 26.29
CA TYR A 43 5.73 10.82 26.56
C TYR A 43 4.62 10.86 25.48
N PRO A 44 3.67 9.90 25.46
CA PRO A 44 2.66 9.80 24.41
C PRO A 44 1.76 11.04 24.27
N SER A 45 1.54 11.76 25.38
CA SER A 45 0.61 12.90 25.44
C SER A 45 1.22 14.26 25.04
N GLY A 46 2.49 14.30 24.58
CA GLY A 46 3.15 15.57 24.21
C GLY A 46 3.33 16.56 25.35
N GLY A 47 3.14 16.12 26.59
CA GLY A 47 3.31 16.95 27.78
C GLY A 47 4.77 17.34 27.96
N ALA A 48 5.10 18.61 27.69
CA ALA A 48 6.25 19.20 28.35
C ALA A 48 6.07 18.94 29.87
N VAL A 49 7.08 18.36 30.50
CA VAL A 49 7.12 18.28 31.96
C VAL A 49 7.04 19.73 32.45
N THR A 50 5.85 20.19 32.82
CA THR A 50 5.70 21.43 33.54
C THR A 50 6.49 21.26 34.84
N GLN A 51 7.52 22.05 35.02
CA GLN A 51 8.24 22.15 36.30
C GLN A 51 7.20 22.40 37.40
N GLY A 52 6.79 21.30 38.08
CA GLY A 52 5.80 21.42 39.15
C GLY A 52 4.95 20.18 39.45
N SER A 53 4.89 19.18 38.55
CA SER A 53 4.24 17.91 38.93
C SER A 53 5.27 16.97 39.57
N SER A 54 4.95 16.49 40.77
CA SER A 54 5.75 15.63 41.65
C SER A 54 6.01 14.21 41.10
N ALA A 55 6.64 14.12 39.91
CA ALA A 55 7.14 12.87 39.33
C ALA A 55 8.60 12.60 39.76
N VAL A 56 8.94 12.85 41.03
CA VAL A 56 10.33 12.73 41.54
C VAL A 56 10.76 11.28 41.77
N ASN A 57 9.87 10.26 41.58
CA ASN A 57 10.18 8.86 41.84
C ASN A 57 9.73 7.88 40.74
N ALA A 58 9.59 8.29 39.49
CA ALA A 58 9.34 7.31 38.41
C ALA A 58 10.66 6.62 38.05
N CYS A 59 10.70 5.29 38.02
CA CYS A 59 11.84 4.54 37.49
C CYS A 59 12.08 4.97 36.02
N PRO A 60 13.35 5.07 35.59
CA PRO A 60 13.64 5.41 34.20
C PRO A 60 13.13 4.32 33.23
N PHE A 61 12.69 4.71 32.05
CA PHE A 61 12.36 3.80 30.98
C PHE A 61 13.59 3.05 30.51
N LYS A 62 13.50 1.73 30.43
CA LYS A 62 14.59 0.86 29.98
C LYS A 62 14.53 0.70 28.46
N VAL A 63 15.56 1.14 27.79
CA VAL A 63 15.67 1.10 26.31
C VAL A 63 16.76 0.14 25.91
N LEU A 64 16.44 -0.87 25.08
CA LEU A 64 17.39 -1.78 24.45
C LEU A 64 17.53 -1.42 22.97
N ILE A 65 18.77 -1.18 22.51
CA ILE A 65 19.06 -0.91 21.10
C ILE A 65 19.85 -2.09 20.53
N LEU A 66 19.31 -2.74 19.51
CA LEU A 66 19.92 -3.88 18.84
C LEU A 66 20.79 -3.36 17.69
N CYS A 67 22.10 -3.51 17.76
CA CYS A 67 23.02 -2.99 16.76
C CYS A 67 23.64 -4.08 15.90
N GLY A 68 23.47 -3.95 14.57
CA GLY A 68 24.15 -4.77 13.57
C GLY A 68 25.53 -4.22 13.18
N SER A 69 26.16 -4.82 12.15
CA SER A 69 27.52 -4.46 11.72
C SER A 69 27.61 -3.29 10.75
N GLY A 70 26.52 -2.89 10.11
CA GLY A 70 26.48 -1.85 9.07
C GLY A 70 26.13 -0.46 9.60
N ASN A 71 25.77 0.44 8.68
CA ASN A 71 25.38 1.82 9.01
C ASN A 71 24.12 1.88 9.88
N ASN A 72 23.17 0.96 9.71
CA ASN A 72 22.00 0.87 10.59
C ASN A 72 22.40 0.65 12.06
N GLY A 73 23.40 -0.21 12.31
CA GLY A 73 24.01 -0.35 13.65
C GLY A 73 24.70 0.95 14.10
N GLY A 74 25.34 1.66 13.18
CA GLY A 74 25.91 2.98 13.41
C GLY A 74 24.90 3.99 13.92
N ASP A 75 23.71 4.05 13.32
CA ASP A 75 22.59 4.87 13.76
C ASP A 75 22.16 4.48 15.19
N GLY A 76 22.17 3.18 15.51
CA GLY A 76 21.87 2.66 16.85
C GLY A 76 22.90 3.09 17.90
N TYR A 77 24.21 3.04 17.60
CA TYR A 77 25.27 3.54 18.50
C TYR A 77 25.13 5.05 18.72
N ALA A 78 24.86 5.82 17.65
CA ALA A 78 24.63 7.26 17.75
C ALA A 78 23.41 7.59 18.61
N LEU A 79 22.30 6.85 18.43
CA LEU A 79 21.09 6.96 19.23
C LEU A 79 21.39 6.70 20.73
N ALA A 80 22.06 5.61 21.04
CA ALA A 80 22.40 5.25 22.43
C ALA A 80 23.20 6.34 23.11
N ARG A 81 24.21 6.89 22.45
CA ARG A 81 25.01 8.01 22.94
C ARG A 81 24.15 9.26 23.22
N ARG A 82 23.16 9.55 22.37
CA ARG A 82 22.23 10.69 22.53
C ARG A 82 21.24 10.49 23.67
N LEU A 83 20.86 9.24 23.97
CA LEU A 83 19.98 8.89 25.09
C LEU A 83 20.74 8.81 26.43
N CYS A 84 22.05 8.55 26.40
CA CYS A 84 22.89 8.40 27.57
C CYS A 84 22.87 9.67 28.44
N GLY A 85 22.65 9.50 29.75
CA GLY A 85 22.60 10.60 30.72
C GLY A 85 21.26 11.34 30.79
N LYS A 86 20.25 10.99 30.00
CA LYS A 86 18.88 11.47 30.20
C LYS A 86 18.31 10.79 31.46
N ARG A 87 17.75 11.58 32.38
CA ARG A 87 17.26 11.09 33.68
C ARG A 87 16.10 10.09 33.55
N GLU A 88 15.34 10.22 32.48
CA GLU A 88 14.15 9.43 32.19
C GLU A 88 14.47 8.10 31.51
N ILE A 89 15.73 7.87 31.10
CA ILE A 89 16.12 6.73 30.28
C ILE A 89 17.32 5.99 30.83
N GLU A 90 17.18 4.68 30.98
CA GLU A 90 18.28 3.73 31.14
C GLU A 90 18.49 3.00 29.79
N CYS A 91 19.58 3.34 29.07
CA CYS A 91 19.83 2.83 27.74
C CYS A 91 20.96 1.79 27.76
N SER A 92 20.73 0.66 27.06
CA SER A 92 21.74 -0.36 26.82
C SER A 92 21.73 -0.75 25.33
N ILE A 93 22.90 -1.12 24.80
CA ILE A 93 23.06 -1.70 23.47
C ILE A 93 23.25 -3.21 23.58
N LEU A 94 22.61 -3.97 22.69
CA LEU A 94 23.01 -5.34 22.38
C LEU A 94 23.71 -5.33 21.02
N ALA A 95 25.04 -5.48 21.04
CA ALA A 95 25.86 -5.53 19.84
C ALA A 95 25.90 -6.97 19.29
N LEU A 96 25.12 -7.25 18.24
CA LEU A 96 25.04 -8.59 17.63
C LEU A 96 26.27 -8.94 16.80
N SER A 97 27.06 -7.96 16.42
CA SER A 97 28.33 -8.13 15.69
C SER A 97 29.16 -6.86 15.79
N GLN A 98 30.49 -7.01 15.50
CA GLN A 98 31.36 -5.85 15.43
C GLN A 98 31.04 -4.96 14.23
N PRO A 99 31.05 -3.62 14.39
CA PRO A 99 30.81 -2.70 13.31
C PRO A 99 31.86 -2.80 12.22
N LYS A 100 31.46 -2.67 10.94
CA LYS A 100 32.33 -2.83 9.77
C LYS A 100 32.56 -1.54 8.99
N THR A 101 31.60 -0.59 9.03
CA THR A 101 31.75 0.70 8.34
C THR A 101 32.49 1.69 9.21
N GLU A 102 33.22 2.63 8.60
CA GLU A 102 34.04 3.63 9.30
C GLU A 102 33.16 4.45 10.27
N GLU A 103 32.00 4.88 9.80
CA GLU A 103 31.04 5.66 10.60
C GLU A 103 30.51 4.86 11.80
N ALA A 104 30.13 3.60 11.60
CA ALA A 104 29.63 2.76 12.69
C ALA A 104 30.74 2.45 13.74
N ILE A 105 31.95 2.21 13.30
CA ILE A 105 33.13 2.03 14.21
C ILE A 105 33.33 3.29 15.06
N LYS A 106 33.26 4.46 14.43
CA LYS A 106 33.42 5.74 15.11
C LYS A 106 32.32 5.99 16.11
N GLN A 107 31.06 5.74 15.73
CA GLN A 107 29.90 5.90 16.62
C GLN A 107 29.95 4.94 17.81
N ARG A 108 30.38 3.69 17.62
CA ARG A 108 30.59 2.75 18.73
C ARG A 108 31.59 3.30 19.74
N LYS A 109 32.78 3.74 19.28
CA LYS A 109 33.80 4.33 20.17
C LYS A 109 33.28 5.56 20.92
N MET A 110 32.47 6.40 20.27
CA MET A 110 31.85 7.57 20.91
C MET A 110 30.82 7.15 21.96
N ALA A 111 30.01 6.11 21.70
CA ALA A 111 29.04 5.57 22.65
C ALA A 111 29.76 4.97 23.90
N GLU A 112 30.85 4.21 23.68
CA GLU A 112 31.71 3.67 24.76
C GLU A 112 32.29 4.82 25.61
N ALA A 113 32.84 5.85 24.97
CA ALA A 113 33.42 7.00 25.65
C ALA A 113 32.35 7.81 26.43
N ALA A 114 31.09 7.81 25.98
CA ALA A 114 29.98 8.43 26.68
C ALA A 114 29.44 7.59 27.86
N GLY A 115 29.98 6.38 28.07
CA GLY A 115 29.56 5.49 29.16
C GLY A 115 28.32 4.66 28.88
N VAL A 116 27.91 4.48 27.61
CA VAL A 116 26.80 3.60 27.23
C VAL A 116 27.14 2.15 27.56
N GLN A 117 26.24 1.43 28.20
CA GLN A 117 26.38 -0.01 28.46
C GLN A 117 26.24 -0.79 27.15
N ILE A 118 27.29 -1.52 26.74
CA ILE A 118 27.28 -2.38 25.56
C ILE A 118 27.34 -3.84 25.99
N LEU A 119 26.32 -4.59 25.63
CA LEU A 119 26.22 -6.04 25.85
C LEU A 119 26.62 -6.75 24.54
N GLU A 120 27.48 -7.73 24.63
CA GLU A 120 27.90 -8.59 23.50
C GLU A 120 27.28 -9.99 23.58
N ILE A 121 26.59 -10.28 24.68
CA ILE A 121 25.88 -11.54 24.94
C ILE A 121 24.42 -11.22 25.19
N LEU A 122 23.53 -12.02 24.58
CA LEU A 122 22.09 -11.91 24.78
C LEU A 122 21.73 -12.02 26.27
N PRO A 123 21.03 -11.04 26.84
CA PRO A 123 20.58 -11.12 28.22
C PRO A 123 19.59 -12.27 28.41
N PRO A 124 19.45 -12.81 29.64
CA PRO A 124 18.40 -13.76 29.99
C PRO A 124 16.99 -13.19 29.71
N ASP A 125 16.01 -14.06 29.50
CA ASP A 125 14.63 -13.69 29.11
C ASP A 125 13.96 -12.76 30.11
N GLU A 126 14.21 -12.97 31.42
CA GLU A 126 13.72 -12.10 32.50
C GLU A 126 14.22 -10.65 32.35
N LYS A 127 15.48 -10.47 31.93
CA LYS A 127 16.06 -9.16 31.69
C LYS A 127 15.54 -8.56 30.37
N LEU A 128 15.38 -9.37 29.32
CA LEU A 128 14.79 -8.92 28.05
C LEU A 128 13.36 -8.41 28.25
N SER A 129 12.56 -9.12 29.05
CA SER A 129 11.18 -8.75 29.37
C SER A 129 11.06 -7.48 30.23
N SER A 130 12.17 -7.00 30.80
CA SER A 130 12.19 -5.78 31.61
C SER A 130 12.40 -4.49 30.81
N PHE A 131 12.66 -4.59 29.49
CA PHE A 131 12.79 -3.40 28.64
C PHE A 131 11.41 -2.88 28.23
N ASP A 132 11.22 -1.55 28.35
CA ASP A 132 10.00 -0.87 27.96
C ASP A 132 9.98 -0.53 26.45
N ILE A 133 11.16 -0.26 25.88
CA ILE A 133 11.34 0.11 24.47
C ILE A 133 12.50 -0.73 23.89
N ILE A 134 12.25 -1.31 22.72
CA ILE A 134 13.28 -2.01 21.94
C ILE A 134 13.42 -1.37 20.57
N VAL A 135 14.66 -1.03 20.21
CA VAL A 135 14.99 -0.38 18.94
C VAL A 135 15.78 -1.32 18.07
N ASP A 136 15.25 -1.63 16.90
CA ASP A 136 15.88 -2.46 15.88
C ASP A 136 16.77 -1.60 14.98
N CYS A 137 18.08 -1.71 15.15
CA CYS A 137 19.12 -1.16 14.29
C CYS A 137 20.03 -2.27 13.74
N ILE A 138 19.49 -3.47 13.46
CA ILE A 138 20.28 -4.62 13.03
C ILE A 138 20.59 -4.52 11.53
N LEU A 139 19.54 -4.50 10.69
CA LEU A 139 19.67 -4.50 9.23
C LEU A 139 18.77 -3.42 8.61
N GLY A 140 19.27 -2.72 7.61
CA GLY A 140 18.52 -1.73 6.81
C GLY A 140 18.41 -2.15 5.34
N THR A 141 18.29 -1.18 4.42
CA THR A 141 18.11 -1.37 2.97
C THR A 141 19.19 -2.24 2.28
N GLY A 142 20.37 -2.41 2.87
CA GLY A 142 21.43 -3.22 2.30
C GLY A 142 21.25 -4.73 2.42
N PHE A 143 20.25 -5.18 3.18
CA PHE A 143 20.01 -6.61 3.38
C PHE A 143 19.18 -7.20 2.25
N LYS A 144 19.66 -8.35 1.73
CA LYS A 144 18.96 -9.16 0.72
C LYS A 144 18.98 -10.63 1.14
N GLY A 145 17.86 -11.30 1.01
CA GLY A 145 17.70 -12.72 1.32
C GLY A 145 16.98 -12.99 2.65
N GLU A 146 17.13 -14.21 3.17
CA GLU A 146 16.47 -14.65 4.39
C GLU A 146 17.34 -14.39 5.62
N LEU A 147 16.69 -14.05 6.74
CA LEU A 147 17.36 -13.95 8.03
C LEU A 147 17.88 -15.31 8.47
N ARG A 148 19.15 -15.33 8.89
CA ARG A 148 19.81 -16.52 9.41
C ARG A 148 19.79 -16.51 10.93
N GLU A 149 19.90 -17.69 11.51
CA GLU A 149 20.17 -17.84 12.93
C GLU A 149 21.58 -17.28 13.29
N PRO A 150 21.72 -16.70 14.48
CA PRO A 150 20.77 -16.61 15.59
C PRO A 150 19.85 -15.37 15.56
N VAL A 151 19.92 -14.52 14.53
CA VAL A 151 19.18 -13.25 14.46
C VAL A 151 17.68 -13.51 14.29
N ALA A 152 17.29 -14.53 13.52
CA ALA A 152 15.89 -14.88 13.32
C ALA A 152 15.21 -15.30 14.64
N ASP A 153 15.86 -16.12 15.46
CA ASP A 153 15.38 -16.54 16.78
C ASP A 153 15.25 -15.36 17.74
N LEU A 154 16.24 -14.47 17.75
CA LEU A 154 16.18 -13.25 18.55
C LEU A 154 14.97 -12.38 18.20
N ILE A 155 14.71 -12.16 16.90
CA ILE A 155 13.57 -11.35 16.46
C ILE A 155 12.25 -12.01 16.84
N ASN A 156 12.11 -13.33 16.67
CA ASN A 156 10.91 -14.05 17.10
C ASN A 156 10.65 -13.84 18.58
N LYS A 157 11.69 -14.00 19.42
CA LYS A 157 11.60 -13.78 20.87
C LYS A 157 11.20 -12.34 21.21
N ILE A 158 11.80 -11.34 20.56
CA ILE A 158 11.50 -9.92 20.79
C ILE A 158 10.06 -9.58 20.38
N ASN A 159 9.56 -10.17 19.31
CA ASN A 159 8.18 -9.92 18.87
C ASN A 159 7.13 -10.31 19.91
N GLU A 160 7.42 -11.30 20.76
CA GLU A 160 6.54 -11.75 21.83
C GLU A 160 6.56 -10.82 23.07
N LEU A 161 7.57 -9.94 23.18
CA LEU A 161 7.69 -9.03 24.32
C LEU A 161 6.69 -7.88 24.25
N PRO A 162 6.14 -7.41 25.38
CA PRO A 162 5.19 -6.31 25.43
C PRO A 162 5.82 -4.93 25.23
N ALA A 163 7.13 -4.83 25.02
CA ALA A 163 7.87 -3.60 24.79
C ALA A 163 7.36 -2.83 23.56
N TYR A 164 7.41 -1.49 23.61
CA TYR A 164 7.19 -0.65 22.43
C TYR A 164 8.38 -0.82 21.47
N LYS A 165 8.11 -1.12 20.20
CA LYS A 165 9.13 -1.51 19.22
C LYS A 165 9.31 -0.45 18.14
N ILE A 166 10.53 0.01 17.94
CA ILE A 166 10.90 0.99 16.92
C ILE A 166 11.89 0.35 15.95
N ALA A 167 11.61 0.43 14.64
CA ALA A 167 12.57 0.00 13.63
C ALA A 167 13.30 1.20 13.01
N CYS A 168 14.63 1.08 12.90
CA CYS A 168 15.48 2.00 12.19
C CYS A 168 15.53 1.61 10.71
N ASP A 169 15.16 2.51 9.84
CA ASP A 169 15.15 2.41 8.38
C ASP A 169 14.10 1.42 7.83
N ILE A 170 14.29 0.15 8.03
CA ILE A 170 13.38 -0.94 7.63
C ILE A 170 13.38 -1.98 8.75
N PRO A 171 12.22 -2.51 9.17
CA PRO A 171 12.19 -3.62 10.11
C PRO A 171 13.03 -4.80 9.63
N THR A 172 13.96 -5.25 10.46
CA THR A 172 14.95 -6.26 10.10
C THR A 172 14.31 -7.50 9.49
N GLY A 173 14.69 -7.77 8.23
CA GLY A 173 14.22 -8.91 7.43
C GLY A 173 12.71 -8.90 7.15
N LEU A 174 12.00 -7.78 7.36
CA LEU A 174 10.53 -7.69 7.37
C LEU A 174 9.89 -8.75 8.30
N ARG A 175 10.56 -9.03 9.41
CA ARG A 175 10.13 -9.97 10.47
C ARG A 175 10.02 -9.31 11.84
N PHE A 176 10.84 -8.28 12.12
CA PHE A 176 10.71 -7.49 13.34
C PHE A 176 9.39 -6.70 13.30
N ILE A 177 8.49 -6.94 14.25
CA ILE A 177 7.17 -6.28 14.31
C ILE A 177 7.33 -4.96 15.06
N ALA A 178 7.39 -3.85 14.33
CA ALA A 178 7.53 -2.51 14.88
C ALA A 178 6.19 -1.83 15.10
N ASP A 179 6.05 -1.06 16.19
CA ASP A 179 4.97 -0.10 16.37
C ASP A 179 5.20 1.16 15.52
N THR A 180 6.47 1.53 15.34
CA THR A 180 6.89 2.66 14.51
C THR A 180 8.18 2.32 13.75
N THR A 181 8.20 2.63 12.45
CA THR A 181 9.40 2.56 11.61
C THR A 181 9.84 3.98 11.25
N ILE A 182 11.11 4.31 11.57
CA ILE A 182 11.73 5.58 11.19
C ILE A 182 12.62 5.32 9.98
N THR A 183 12.12 5.63 8.79
CA THR A 183 12.87 5.43 7.54
C THR A 183 13.70 6.65 7.18
N MET A 184 14.90 6.43 6.64
CA MET A 184 15.90 7.47 6.46
C MET A 184 15.77 8.19 5.12
N GLY A 185 15.61 9.51 5.13
CA GLY A 185 15.65 10.42 4.00
C GLY A 185 14.44 10.42 3.07
N CYS A 186 13.88 9.25 2.77
CA CYS A 186 12.75 9.10 1.84
C CYS A 186 11.88 7.89 2.16
N LEU A 187 10.67 7.85 1.60
CA LEU A 187 9.85 6.63 1.58
C LEU A 187 10.46 5.61 0.62
N LYS A 188 10.49 4.34 1.04
CA LYS A 188 11.04 3.22 0.29
C LYS A 188 9.94 2.27 -0.15
N SER A 189 9.98 1.80 -1.38
CA SER A 189 8.93 0.93 -1.94
C SER A 189 8.74 -0.37 -1.16
N ILE A 190 9.81 -0.91 -0.59
CA ILE A 190 9.78 -2.13 0.23
C ILE A 190 8.89 -1.99 1.47
N LEU A 191 8.76 -0.79 2.04
CA LEU A 191 7.91 -0.51 3.20
C LEU A 191 6.40 -0.65 2.89
N PHE A 192 6.04 -0.76 1.62
CA PHE A 192 4.66 -0.92 1.15
C PHE A 192 4.38 -2.31 0.57
N SER A 193 5.34 -3.24 0.65
CA SER A 193 5.10 -4.65 0.31
C SER A 193 4.07 -5.28 1.26
N ASP A 194 3.48 -6.41 0.87
CA ASP A 194 2.50 -7.09 1.70
C ASP A 194 3.12 -7.59 3.02
N ALA A 195 4.38 -8.06 2.98
CA ALA A 195 5.12 -8.44 4.18
C ALA A 195 5.37 -7.24 5.11
N ALA A 196 5.75 -6.10 4.54
CA ALA A 196 5.99 -4.88 5.31
C ALA A 196 4.72 -4.34 5.99
N LYS A 197 3.54 -4.50 5.37
CA LYS A 197 2.25 -4.07 5.93
C LYS A 197 1.99 -4.63 7.33
N ALA A 198 2.42 -5.86 7.58
CA ALA A 198 2.21 -6.54 8.86
C ALA A 198 3.19 -6.10 9.94
N VAL A 199 4.34 -5.49 9.59
CA VAL A 199 5.45 -5.32 10.54
C VAL A 199 5.95 -3.87 10.68
N CYS A 200 5.64 -2.96 9.76
CA CYS A 200 6.20 -1.61 9.79
C CYS A 200 5.54 -0.67 10.82
N GLY A 201 4.33 -0.98 11.28
CA GLY A 201 3.58 -0.05 12.11
C GLY A 201 3.44 1.33 11.44
N LYS A 202 3.62 2.40 12.23
CA LYS A 202 3.58 3.77 11.72
C LYS A 202 4.89 4.16 11.05
N ILE A 203 4.87 4.48 9.76
CA ILE A 203 6.06 4.91 9.01
C ILE A 203 6.25 6.43 9.16
N ILE A 204 7.46 6.85 9.56
CA ILE A 204 7.88 8.24 9.69
C ILE A 204 9.20 8.39 8.90
N VAL A 205 9.32 9.44 8.10
CA VAL A 205 10.55 9.74 7.37
C VAL A 205 11.41 10.69 8.21
N ALA A 206 12.66 10.31 8.45
CA ALA A 206 13.65 11.13 9.11
C ALA A 206 14.33 12.08 8.11
N ASP A 207 14.46 13.34 8.45
CA ASP A 207 15.32 14.28 7.73
C ASP A 207 16.79 13.98 8.05
N LEU A 208 17.63 13.95 7.02
CA LEU A 208 19.07 13.63 7.16
C LEU A 208 19.96 14.87 7.21
N GLY A 209 19.42 16.00 7.66
CA GLY A 209 20.14 17.28 7.76
C GLY A 209 19.87 18.24 6.59
N ILE A 210 19.08 17.81 5.63
CA ILE A 210 18.46 18.64 4.59
C ILE A 210 16.97 18.33 4.54
N THR A 211 16.15 19.24 4.02
CA THR A 211 14.72 18.99 3.93
C THR A 211 14.44 17.82 3.01
N ARG A 212 13.40 17.08 3.32
CA ARG A 212 12.95 15.91 2.54
C ARG A 212 12.81 16.25 1.06
N GLU A 213 12.21 17.38 0.72
CA GLU A 213 11.99 17.80 -0.67
C GLU A 213 13.33 17.97 -1.43
N LYS A 214 14.37 18.51 -0.76
CA LYS A 214 15.70 18.63 -1.37
C LYS A 214 16.37 17.28 -1.54
N PHE A 215 16.25 16.40 -0.55
CA PHE A 215 16.79 15.06 -0.63
C PHE A 215 16.13 14.28 -1.79
N GLU A 216 14.80 14.26 -1.84
CA GLU A 216 14.01 13.60 -2.87
C GLU A 216 14.21 14.21 -4.27
N SER A 217 14.55 15.50 -4.37
CA SER A 217 14.86 16.17 -5.65
C SER A 217 16.16 15.69 -6.33
N CYS A 218 16.94 14.86 -5.68
CA CYS A 218 18.10 14.20 -6.29
C CYS A 218 17.72 13.05 -7.22
N GLY A 219 16.50 12.53 -7.11
CA GLY A 219 16.00 11.42 -7.93
C GLY A 219 14.79 11.81 -8.77
N SER A 220 14.41 10.90 -9.67
CA SER A 220 13.20 11.02 -10.49
C SER A 220 12.23 9.91 -10.08
N PRO A 221 11.27 10.17 -9.20
CA PRO A 221 10.37 9.14 -8.70
C PRO A 221 9.36 8.70 -9.77
N GLU A 222 9.20 7.39 -9.91
CA GLU A 222 8.13 6.76 -10.72
C GLU A 222 7.04 6.16 -9.83
N ILE A 223 7.23 6.18 -8.49
CA ILE A 223 6.31 5.61 -7.51
C ILE A 223 5.85 6.70 -6.55
N PHE A 224 4.56 6.72 -6.24
CA PHE A 224 3.95 7.74 -5.40
C PHE A 224 3.00 7.13 -4.38
N LEU A 225 3.07 7.60 -3.13
CA LEU A 225 2.09 7.29 -2.10
C LEU A 225 0.91 8.27 -2.21
N ILE A 226 -0.30 7.74 -2.31
CA ILE A 226 -1.56 8.51 -2.41
C ILE A 226 -1.88 9.11 -1.03
N GLU A 227 -2.26 10.38 -1.02
CA GLU A 227 -2.73 11.11 0.16
C GLU A 227 -4.20 11.55 -0.03
N GLU A 228 -4.87 11.88 1.05
CA GLU A 228 -6.28 12.33 1.03
C GLU A 228 -6.53 13.53 0.10
N LYS A 229 -5.57 14.46 0.02
CA LYS A 229 -5.66 15.64 -0.87
C LYS A 229 -5.64 15.32 -2.36
N ASP A 230 -5.27 14.08 -2.73
CA ASP A 230 -5.16 13.65 -4.13
C ASP A 230 -6.48 13.09 -4.67
N ILE A 231 -7.46 12.83 -3.80
CA ILE A 231 -8.76 12.31 -4.20
C ILE A 231 -9.68 13.41 -4.73
N LYS A 232 -10.50 13.04 -5.71
CA LYS A 232 -11.47 13.93 -6.34
C LYS A 232 -12.87 13.36 -6.17
N LEU A 233 -13.50 13.58 -5.01
CA LEU A 233 -14.84 13.07 -4.75
C LEU A 233 -15.86 13.57 -5.79
N PRO A 234 -16.87 12.76 -6.18
CA PRO A 234 -17.87 13.10 -7.19
C PRO A 234 -18.94 14.06 -6.67
N LEU A 235 -18.52 15.23 -6.18
CA LEU A 235 -19.41 16.23 -5.60
C LEU A 235 -20.29 16.89 -6.67
N ARG A 236 -21.59 16.97 -6.41
CA ARG A 236 -22.59 17.59 -7.30
C ARG A 236 -22.64 19.11 -7.08
N LYS A 237 -21.73 19.84 -7.74
CA LYS A 237 -21.60 21.30 -7.57
C LYS A 237 -22.54 22.12 -8.45
N ASN A 238 -22.93 21.61 -9.63
CA ASN A 238 -23.81 22.31 -10.55
C ASN A 238 -25.28 22.10 -10.17
N LYS A 239 -25.97 23.17 -9.79
CA LYS A 239 -27.39 23.15 -9.39
C LYS A 239 -28.34 22.83 -10.54
N ALA A 240 -27.94 23.03 -11.80
CA ALA A 240 -28.73 22.75 -13.02
C ALA A 240 -28.48 21.35 -13.58
N SER A 241 -27.80 20.47 -12.85
CA SER A 241 -27.53 19.11 -13.31
C SER A 241 -28.75 18.20 -13.24
N HIS A 242 -28.82 17.21 -14.13
CA HIS A 242 -29.81 16.15 -14.16
C HIS A 242 -29.10 14.77 -14.13
N LYS A 243 -29.88 13.67 -13.98
CA LYS A 243 -29.31 12.32 -13.86
C LYS A 243 -28.31 11.95 -14.98
N GLY A 244 -28.58 12.36 -16.22
CA GLY A 244 -27.67 12.12 -17.35
C GLY A 244 -26.34 12.90 -17.29
N SER A 245 -26.25 13.96 -16.48
CA SER A 245 -25.01 14.73 -16.28
C SER A 245 -23.93 13.94 -15.51
N PHE A 246 -24.31 12.84 -14.86
CA PHE A 246 -23.44 12.01 -14.04
C PHE A 246 -23.21 10.61 -14.65
N GLY A 247 -23.42 10.50 -15.97
CA GLY A 247 -23.14 9.30 -16.75
C GLY A 247 -24.13 8.15 -16.52
N HIS A 248 -23.94 7.11 -17.31
CA HIS A 248 -24.71 5.87 -17.23
C HIS A 248 -23.74 4.68 -17.20
N THR A 249 -23.77 3.93 -16.11
CA THR A 249 -22.93 2.74 -15.94
C THR A 249 -23.73 1.49 -16.32
N GLY A 250 -23.22 0.70 -17.28
CA GLY A 250 -23.67 -0.66 -17.55
C GLY A 250 -22.87 -1.67 -16.73
N VAL A 251 -23.51 -2.59 -16.04
CA VAL A 251 -22.83 -3.64 -15.26
C VAL A 251 -23.36 -5.00 -15.70
N PHE A 252 -22.50 -5.84 -16.24
CA PHE A 252 -22.87 -7.21 -16.59
C PHE A 252 -23.20 -8.03 -15.35
N ALA A 253 -24.31 -8.78 -15.42
CA ALA A 253 -24.73 -9.72 -14.39
C ALA A 253 -24.84 -11.11 -15.02
N GLY A 254 -23.92 -11.99 -14.67
CA GLY A 254 -23.81 -13.36 -15.18
C GLY A 254 -24.29 -14.43 -14.19
N GLU A 255 -23.64 -15.58 -14.19
CA GLU A 255 -23.97 -16.76 -13.37
C GLU A 255 -24.08 -16.44 -11.87
N LYS A 256 -23.17 -15.60 -11.36
CA LYS A 256 -23.18 -15.11 -9.97
C LYS A 256 -23.65 -13.66 -9.93
N SER A 257 -24.92 -13.44 -10.31
CA SER A 257 -25.50 -12.09 -10.47
C SER A 257 -25.37 -11.21 -9.22
N GLY A 258 -25.22 -11.79 -8.02
CA GLY A 258 -24.99 -11.04 -6.78
C GLY A 258 -23.75 -10.13 -6.84
N ALA A 259 -22.67 -10.54 -7.50
CA ALA A 259 -21.47 -9.71 -7.71
C ALA A 259 -21.80 -8.48 -8.58
N GLY A 260 -22.52 -8.68 -9.71
CA GLY A 260 -22.98 -7.59 -10.56
C GLY A 260 -23.91 -6.63 -9.83
N ILE A 261 -24.80 -7.13 -8.96
CA ILE A 261 -25.72 -6.30 -8.14
C ILE A 261 -24.91 -5.45 -7.15
N LEU A 262 -23.94 -6.02 -6.45
CA LEU A 262 -23.06 -5.27 -5.54
C LEU A 262 -22.30 -4.17 -6.27
N ALA A 263 -21.71 -4.49 -7.42
CA ALA A 263 -20.99 -3.52 -8.25
C ALA A 263 -21.89 -2.40 -8.77
N ALA A 264 -23.09 -2.74 -9.25
CA ALA A 264 -24.07 -1.76 -9.72
C ALA A 264 -24.55 -0.84 -8.58
N THR A 265 -24.80 -1.40 -7.40
CA THR A 265 -25.17 -0.65 -6.21
C THR A 265 -24.07 0.30 -5.77
N ALA A 266 -22.81 -0.16 -5.80
CA ALA A 266 -21.65 0.67 -5.49
C ALA A 266 -21.47 1.81 -6.51
N ALA A 267 -21.63 1.54 -7.81
CA ALA A 267 -21.56 2.56 -8.85
C ALA A 267 -22.63 3.66 -8.65
N LEU A 268 -23.86 3.28 -8.29
CA LEU A 268 -24.93 4.22 -8.01
C LEU A 268 -24.64 5.08 -6.79
N ASN A 269 -24.23 4.45 -5.68
CA ASN A 269 -23.92 5.15 -4.42
C ASN A 269 -22.67 6.05 -4.57
N PHE A 270 -21.74 5.67 -5.43
CA PHE A 270 -20.54 6.48 -5.70
C PHE A 270 -20.75 7.49 -6.85
N GLY A 271 -21.99 7.85 -7.13
CA GLY A 271 -22.38 9.05 -7.84
C GLY A 271 -22.78 8.88 -9.30
N SER A 272 -22.77 7.67 -9.88
CA SER A 272 -23.32 7.45 -11.22
C SER A 272 -24.78 7.90 -11.29
N GLY A 273 -25.15 8.65 -12.34
CA GLY A 273 -26.50 9.19 -12.47
C GLY A 273 -27.55 8.17 -12.88
N LEU A 274 -27.12 7.14 -13.63
CA LEU A 274 -27.92 6.01 -14.09
C LEU A 274 -27.10 4.75 -13.99
N VAL A 275 -27.70 3.63 -13.58
CA VAL A 275 -27.05 2.32 -13.56
C VAL A 275 -27.98 1.26 -14.11
N SER A 276 -27.48 0.44 -15.04
CA SER A 276 -28.21 -0.69 -15.62
C SER A 276 -27.44 -1.99 -15.41
N LEU A 277 -28.11 -2.99 -14.86
CA LEU A 277 -27.69 -4.38 -14.93
C LEU A 277 -27.93 -4.90 -16.34
N VAL A 278 -26.86 -5.30 -17.02
CA VAL A 278 -26.91 -5.93 -18.34
C VAL A 278 -26.96 -7.44 -18.13
N LYS A 279 -28.12 -8.01 -18.42
CA LYS A 279 -28.37 -9.43 -18.19
C LYS A 279 -27.60 -10.30 -19.20
N ALA A 280 -26.61 -11.07 -18.75
CA ALA A 280 -26.03 -12.14 -19.55
C ALA A 280 -27.00 -13.34 -19.66
N GLU A 281 -26.79 -14.22 -20.63
CA GLU A 281 -27.67 -15.38 -20.88
C GLU A 281 -27.78 -16.32 -19.67
N ASN A 282 -26.67 -16.55 -18.97
CA ASN A 282 -26.58 -17.37 -17.76
C ASN A 282 -26.96 -16.66 -16.47
N SER A 283 -27.54 -15.47 -16.56
CA SER A 283 -27.86 -14.64 -15.39
C SER A 283 -28.94 -15.23 -14.51
N ASN A 284 -28.72 -15.22 -13.20
CA ASN A 284 -29.69 -15.63 -12.18
C ASN A 284 -30.33 -14.45 -11.42
N LEU A 285 -30.41 -13.26 -12.04
CA LEU A 285 -30.97 -12.03 -11.44
C LEU A 285 -32.37 -12.23 -10.83
N SER A 286 -33.18 -13.12 -11.40
CA SER A 286 -34.52 -13.41 -10.89
C SER A 286 -34.55 -14.01 -9.49
N GLN A 287 -33.44 -14.50 -8.98
CA GLN A 287 -33.31 -15.06 -7.63
C GLN A 287 -33.04 -13.99 -6.56
N PHE A 288 -32.82 -12.74 -6.96
CA PHE A 288 -32.44 -11.66 -6.06
C PHE A 288 -33.54 -10.58 -6.00
N LYS A 289 -33.67 -9.96 -4.83
CA LYS A 289 -34.41 -8.70 -4.68
C LYS A 289 -33.49 -7.57 -5.11
N ILE A 290 -33.74 -6.97 -6.26
CA ILE A 290 -32.97 -5.89 -6.83
C ILE A 290 -33.57 -4.55 -6.40
N SER A 291 -32.72 -3.59 -6.04
CA SER A 291 -33.12 -2.23 -5.71
C SER A 291 -33.83 -1.58 -6.92
N PRO A 292 -35.00 -0.90 -6.71
CA PRO A 292 -35.75 -0.29 -7.80
C PRO A 292 -35.01 0.83 -8.53
N GLU A 293 -33.94 1.36 -7.97
CA GLU A 293 -33.07 2.36 -8.61
C GLU A 293 -32.16 1.75 -9.71
N LEU A 294 -31.98 0.43 -9.71
CA LEU A 294 -31.17 -0.28 -10.73
C LEU A 294 -32.09 -0.72 -11.87
N MET A 295 -31.81 -0.28 -13.08
CA MET A 295 -32.50 -0.73 -14.29
C MET A 295 -31.97 -2.11 -14.72
N ILE A 296 -32.80 -2.90 -15.37
CA ILE A 296 -32.40 -4.20 -15.95
C ILE A 296 -32.60 -4.13 -17.46
N SER A 297 -31.59 -4.54 -18.22
CA SER A 297 -31.61 -4.56 -19.69
C SER A 297 -31.00 -5.84 -20.22
N GLY A 298 -31.45 -6.35 -21.34
CA GLY A 298 -30.78 -7.42 -22.11
C GLY A 298 -29.72 -6.90 -23.07
N GLN A 299 -29.57 -5.58 -23.18
CA GLN A 299 -28.58 -4.91 -24.04
C GLN A 299 -27.86 -3.84 -23.24
N ILE A 300 -26.63 -3.49 -23.66
CA ILE A 300 -25.94 -2.33 -23.11
C ILE A 300 -26.73 -1.07 -23.52
N PRO A 301 -27.11 -0.19 -22.57
CA PRO A 301 -27.83 1.04 -22.90
C PRO A 301 -27.06 1.89 -23.91
N GLY A 302 -27.72 2.40 -24.94
CA GLY A 302 -27.09 3.18 -26.00
C GLY A 302 -26.42 4.48 -25.51
N ASN A 303 -26.81 4.99 -24.34
CA ASN A 303 -26.21 6.13 -23.67
C ASN A 303 -25.25 5.73 -22.52
N ALA A 304 -24.85 4.46 -22.43
CA ALA A 304 -23.86 4.04 -21.46
C ALA A 304 -22.52 4.71 -21.74
N SER A 305 -21.92 5.30 -20.71
CA SER A 305 -20.62 5.98 -20.79
C SER A 305 -19.49 5.14 -20.20
N CYS A 306 -19.82 4.11 -19.39
CA CYS A 306 -18.87 3.11 -18.89
C CYS A 306 -19.57 1.75 -18.77
N VAL A 307 -18.84 0.67 -19.03
CA VAL A 307 -19.31 -0.70 -18.82
C VAL A 307 -18.35 -1.46 -17.92
N LEU A 308 -18.90 -2.12 -16.90
CA LEU A 308 -18.21 -3.07 -16.05
C LEU A 308 -18.60 -4.49 -16.47
N ILE A 309 -17.59 -5.34 -16.73
CA ILE A 309 -17.78 -6.74 -17.13
C ILE A 309 -16.75 -7.64 -16.42
N GLY A 310 -17.19 -8.83 -15.99
CA GLY A 310 -16.35 -9.87 -15.39
C GLY A 310 -16.75 -10.26 -13.99
N SER A 311 -17.23 -9.33 -13.16
CA SER A 311 -17.70 -9.64 -11.80
C SER A 311 -18.84 -10.65 -11.83
N GLY A 312 -18.56 -11.89 -11.42
CA GLY A 312 -19.52 -12.98 -11.37
C GLY A 312 -20.10 -13.40 -12.73
N LEU A 313 -19.33 -13.21 -13.81
CA LEU A 313 -19.77 -13.59 -15.17
C LEU A 313 -19.90 -15.11 -15.34
N GLY A 314 -19.11 -15.89 -14.62
CA GLY A 314 -19.01 -17.35 -14.72
C GLY A 314 -17.74 -17.78 -15.45
N ARG A 315 -17.57 -19.10 -15.61
CA ARG A 315 -16.38 -19.70 -16.23
C ARG A 315 -16.66 -20.45 -17.54
N ASP A 316 -17.91 -20.52 -17.94
CA ASP A 316 -18.28 -21.12 -19.21
C ASP A 316 -17.79 -20.25 -20.37
N SER A 317 -16.91 -20.80 -21.23
CA SER A 317 -16.28 -20.03 -22.30
C SER A 317 -17.27 -19.47 -23.30
N GLN A 318 -18.32 -20.22 -23.65
CA GLN A 318 -19.32 -19.77 -24.63
C GLN A 318 -20.13 -18.59 -24.07
N GLN A 319 -20.49 -18.64 -22.79
CA GLN A 319 -21.21 -17.57 -22.11
C GLN A 319 -20.37 -16.29 -21.98
N ILE A 320 -19.06 -16.48 -21.71
CA ILE A 320 -18.12 -15.35 -21.69
C ILE A 320 -18.01 -14.73 -23.09
N GLU A 321 -17.86 -15.53 -24.14
CA GLU A 321 -17.76 -15.05 -25.53
C GLU A 321 -19.03 -14.31 -25.99
N ASN A 322 -20.22 -14.80 -25.63
CA ASN A 322 -21.49 -14.12 -25.93
C ASN A 322 -21.52 -12.73 -25.26
N ALA A 323 -21.18 -12.65 -23.98
CA ALA A 323 -21.11 -11.38 -23.26
C ALA A 323 -20.03 -10.44 -23.82
N LEU A 324 -18.86 -10.97 -24.17
CA LEU A 324 -17.76 -10.22 -24.78
C LEU A 324 -18.09 -9.72 -26.17
N SER A 325 -18.85 -10.47 -26.96
CA SER A 325 -19.31 -10.06 -28.28
C SER A 325 -20.17 -8.80 -28.18
N LEU A 326 -21.17 -8.79 -27.28
CA LEU A 326 -22.01 -7.64 -27.01
C LEU A 326 -21.19 -6.45 -26.50
N PHE A 327 -20.30 -6.69 -25.53
CA PHE A 327 -19.43 -5.67 -24.95
C PHE A 327 -18.49 -5.06 -26.00
N THR A 328 -17.80 -5.88 -26.79
CA THR A 328 -16.83 -5.42 -27.77
C THR A 328 -17.50 -4.63 -28.88
N ALA A 329 -18.68 -5.06 -29.36
CA ALA A 329 -19.45 -4.32 -30.34
C ALA A 329 -19.80 -2.91 -29.84
N TRP A 330 -20.26 -2.80 -28.59
CA TRP A 330 -20.52 -1.49 -27.96
C TRP A 330 -19.25 -0.66 -27.82
N PHE A 331 -18.14 -1.27 -27.33
CA PHE A 331 -16.90 -0.55 -27.01
C PHE A 331 -16.25 0.08 -28.24
N ILE A 332 -16.17 -0.65 -29.35
CA ILE A 332 -15.54 -0.14 -30.60
C ILE A 332 -16.39 0.89 -31.35
N THR A 333 -17.71 0.92 -31.11
CA THR A 333 -18.62 1.88 -31.76
C THR A 333 -18.90 3.12 -30.90
N THR A 334 -18.54 3.09 -29.63
CA THR A 334 -18.76 4.19 -28.69
C THR A 334 -17.63 5.23 -28.81
N LYS A 335 -18.00 6.52 -28.81
CA LYS A 335 -17.01 7.61 -28.77
C LYS A 335 -16.43 7.73 -27.36
N ASN A 336 -15.09 7.67 -27.24
CA ASN A 336 -14.34 7.72 -25.97
C ASN A 336 -14.86 6.66 -24.96
N PRO A 337 -14.85 5.36 -25.29
CA PRO A 337 -15.43 4.34 -24.46
C PRO A 337 -14.63 4.18 -23.16
N ALA A 338 -15.34 3.86 -22.06
CA ALA A 338 -14.71 3.50 -20.79
C ALA A 338 -15.19 2.13 -20.34
N CYS A 339 -14.27 1.32 -19.77
CA CYS A 339 -14.64 0.04 -19.21
C CYS A 339 -13.82 -0.31 -17.96
N VAL A 340 -14.41 -1.18 -17.15
CA VAL A 340 -13.74 -1.89 -16.06
C VAL A 340 -13.85 -3.38 -16.33
N LEU A 341 -12.72 -4.07 -16.32
CA LEU A 341 -12.62 -5.52 -16.45
C LEU A 341 -12.18 -6.10 -15.10
N ASP A 342 -12.93 -7.09 -14.61
CA ASP A 342 -12.71 -7.65 -13.27
C ASP A 342 -12.87 -9.18 -13.27
N ALA A 343 -12.38 -9.82 -12.23
CA ALA A 343 -12.67 -11.19 -11.79
C ALA A 343 -12.52 -12.27 -12.89
N ASP A 344 -13.64 -12.90 -13.29
CA ASP A 344 -13.65 -14.11 -14.13
C ASP A 344 -12.96 -13.89 -15.49
N LEU A 345 -12.92 -12.65 -16.01
CA LEU A 345 -12.25 -12.33 -17.29
C LEU A 345 -10.75 -12.57 -17.28
N PHE A 346 -10.07 -12.42 -16.14
CA PHE A 346 -8.62 -12.66 -16.08
C PHE A 346 -8.26 -14.14 -16.28
N SER A 347 -9.22 -15.04 -16.07
CA SER A 347 -9.08 -16.47 -16.34
C SER A 347 -9.42 -16.88 -17.79
N TYR A 348 -10.11 -16.02 -18.54
CA TYR A 348 -10.49 -16.29 -19.92
C TYR A 348 -9.26 -16.39 -20.84
N GLN A 349 -9.21 -17.41 -21.71
CA GLN A 349 -8.04 -17.68 -22.56
C GLN A 349 -7.75 -16.54 -23.55
N GLY A 350 -8.77 -15.97 -24.14
CA GLY A 350 -8.65 -14.88 -25.11
C GLY A 350 -8.48 -13.48 -24.50
N VAL A 351 -8.12 -13.37 -23.20
CA VAL A 351 -8.03 -12.05 -22.54
C VAL A 351 -6.91 -11.18 -23.11
N ALA A 352 -5.79 -11.77 -23.54
CA ALA A 352 -4.69 -11.01 -24.12
C ALA A 352 -5.11 -10.34 -25.45
N GLU A 353 -5.72 -11.11 -26.36
CA GLU A 353 -6.22 -10.59 -27.64
C GLU A 353 -7.35 -9.56 -27.42
N LEU A 354 -8.22 -9.79 -26.43
CA LEU A 354 -9.25 -8.84 -26.06
C LEU A 354 -8.60 -7.50 -25.64
N LEU A 355 -7.63 -7.52 -24.75
CA LEU A 355 -6.97 -6.31 -24.25
C LEU A 355 -6.23 -5.56 -25.35
N GLU A 356 -5.56 -6.24 -26.27
CA GLU A 356 -4.91 -5.61 -27.41
C GLU A 356 -5.92 -4.94 -28.34
N LYS A 357 -7.05 -5.60 -28.60
CA LYS A 357 -8.15 -5.04 -29.39
C LYS A 357 -8.76 -3.79 -28.74
N LEU A 358 -8.97 -3.80 -27.44
CA LEU A 358 -9.51 -2.64 -26.70
C LEU A 358 -8.48 -1.51 -26.64
N ASN A 359 -7.19 -1.82 -26.43
CA ASN A 359 -6.11 -0.85 -26.36
C ASN A 359 -5.90 -0.10 -27.68
N ALA A 360 -6.29 -0.68 -28.81
CA ALA A 360 -6.22 -0.04 -30.13
C ALA A 360 -7.32 1.01 -30.36
N VAL A 361 -8.33 1.10 -29.50
CA VAL A 361 -9.44 2.06 -29.64
C VAL A 361 -8.99 3.45 -29.15
N ASN A 362 -9.14 4.46 -29.99
CA ASN A 362 -8.74 5.82 -29.66
C ASN A 362 -9.50 6.38 -28.44
N ASN A 363 -8.76 7.03 -27.56
CA ASN A 363 -9.27 7.64 -26.32
C ASN A 363 -10.02 6.65 -25.40
N ALA A 364 -9.77 5.35 -25.54
CA ALA A 364 -10.31 4.34 -24.64
C ALA A 364 -9.79 4.53 -23.20
N LYS A 365 -10.65 4.28 -22.23
CA LYS A 365 -10.30 4.20 -20.81
C LYS A 365 -10.55 2.77 -20.34
N ILE A 366 -9.48 2.02 -20.09
CA ILE A 366 -9.55 0.60 -19.75
C ILE A 366 -8.95 0.41 -18.37
N LEU A 367 -9.76 0.01 -17.39
CA LEU A 367 -9.30 -0.28 -16.05
C LEU A 367 -9.44 -1.77 -15.74
N LEU A 368 -8.41 -2.32 -15.14
CA LEU A 368 -8.35 -3.70 -14.67
C LEU A 368 -8.20 -3.72 -13.14
N THR A 369 -8.88 -4.66 -12.47
CA THR A 369 -8.90 -4.72 -11.00
C THR A 369 -8.46 -6.09 -10.43
N PRO A 370 -7.32 -6.67 -10.87
CA PRO A 370 -6.93 -8.01 -10.45
C PRO A 370 -6.42 -8.07 -9.01
N HIS A 371 -6.76 -9.14 -8.29
CA HIS A 371 -6.03 -9.58 -7.11
C HIS A 371 -4.78 -10.43 -7.51
N PRO A 372 -3.84 -10.79 -6.60
CA PRO A 372 -2.57 -11.43 -7.00
C PRO A 372 -2.72 -12.69 -7.86
N LYS A 373 -3.72 -13.55 -7.59
CA LYS A 373 -3.97 -14.75 -8.38
C LYS A 373 -4.51 -14.43 -9.78
N GLU A 374 -5.37 -13.43 -9.91
CA GLU A 374 -5.87 -12.93 -11.19
C GLU A 374 -4.77 -12.22 -11.98
N LEU A 375 -3.94 -11.42 -11.30
CA LEU A 375 -2.79 -10.76 -11.90
C LEU A 375 -1.80 -11.78 -12.48
N LYS A 376 -1.55 -12.89 -11.75
CA LYS A 376 -0.74 -14.01 -12.25
C LYS A 376 -1.33 -14.58 -13.55
N ALA A 377 -2.61 -14.91 -13.55
CA ALA A 377 -3.28 -15.49 -14.72
C ALA A 377 -3.26 -14.54 -15.93
N LEU A 378 -3.43 -13.24 -15.70
CA LEU A 378 -3.33 -12.20 -16.72
C LEU A 378 -1.90 -12.07 -17.25
N TYR A 379 -0.91 -12.02 -16.36
CA TYR A 379 0.50 -11.87 -16.71
C TYR A 379 1.01 -13.02 -17.57
N GLU A 380 0.70 -14.27 -17.20
CA GLU A 380 1.08 -15.47 -17.97
C GLU A 380 0.49 -15.49 -19.39
N LYS A 381 -0.71 -14.92 -19.59
CA LYS A 381 -1.31 -14.80 -20.92
C LYS A 381 -0.73 -13.65 -21.75
N LEU A 382 -0.37 -12.55 -21.09
CA LEU A 382 0.28 -11.43 -21.78
C LEU A 382 1.75 -11.72 -22.10
N PHE A 383 2.45 -12.52 -21.30
CA PHE A 383 3.88 -12.80 -21.43
C PHE A 383 4.15 -14.32 -21.37
N PRO A 384 3.65 -15.11 -22.35
CA PRO A 384 3.70 -16.56 -22.30
C PRO A 384 5.13 -17.14 -22.37
N ASP A 385 6.09 -16.38 -22.89
CA ASP A 385 7.50 -16.80 -23.03
C ASP A 385 8.32 -16.50 -21.77
N GLU A 386 7.75 -15.84 -20.76
CA GLU A 386 8.45 -15.55 -19.51
C GLU A 386 8.32 -16.71 -18.52
N GLN A 387 9.31 -16.81 -17.62
CA GLN A 387 9.29 -17.84 -16.57
C GLN A 387 8.05 -17.68 -15.68
N ALA A 388 7.35 -18.78 -15.45
CA ALA A 388 6.19 -18.81 -14.57
C ALA A 388 6.57 -18.39 -13.14
N GLN A 389 5.78 -17.49 -12.58
CA GLN A 389 5.97 -16.97 -11.21
C GLN A 389 4.90 -17.55 -10.27
N THR A 390 5.25 -17.70 -8.99
CA THR A 390 4.26 -18.03 -7.95
C THR A 390 3.38 -16.80 -7.65
N VAL A 391 2.22 -17.02 -7.01
CA VAL A 391 1.35 -15.90 -6.60
C VAL A 391 2.06 -14.96 -5.64
N ALA A 392 2.93 -15.47 -4.76
CA ALA A 392 3.73 -14.66 -3.84
C ALA A 392 4.74 -13.78 -4.61
N GLN A 393 5.47 -14.33 -5.57
CA GLN A 393 6.38 -13.57 -6.43
C GLN A 393 5.66 -12.48 -7.23
N ILE A 394 4.46 -12.78 -7.77
CA ILE A 394 3.61 -11.78 -8.44
C ILE A 394 3.22 -10.65 -7.48
N ALA A 395 2.86 -10.98 -6.24
CA ALA A 395 2.51 -9.98 -5.23
C ALA A 395 3.71 -9.10 -4.82
N GLU A 396 4.91 -9.66 -4.77
CA GLU A 396 6.15 -8.93 -4.48
C GLU A 396 6.59 -8.05 -5.65
N ASN A 397 6.45 -8.54 -6.89
CA ASN A 397 6.94 -7.86 -8.10
C ASN A 397 5.90 -6.95 -8.77
N ARG A 398 4.83 -6.54 -8.07
CA ARG A 398 3.71 -5.77 -8.65
C ARG A 398 4.14 -4.48 -9.36
N ILE A 399 5.18 -3.79 -8.87
CA ILE A 399 5.68 -2.57 -9.49
C ILE A 399 6.21 -2.86 -10.90
N GLU A 400 7.08 -3.84 -11.02
CA GLU A 400 7.68 -4.24 -12.30
C GLU A 400 6.63 -4.82 -13.26
N ILE A 401 5.75 -5.67 -12.75
CA ILE A 401 4.67 -6.28 -13.52
C ILE A 401 3.71 -5.21 -14.04
N GLY A 402 3.30 -4.27 -13.18
CA GLY A 402 2.44 -3.16 -13.56
C GLY A 402 3.06 -2.28 -14.64
N LYS A 403 4.35 -1.98 -14.50
CA LYS A 403 5.13 -1.23 -15.51
C LYS A 403 5.12 -1.96 -16.86
N LYS A 404 5.50 -3.23 -16.90
CA LYS A 404 5.53 -4.04 -18.12
C LYS A 404 4.16 -4.13 -18.82
N ILE A 405 3.09 -4.32 -18.06
CA ILE A 405 1.74 -4.40 -18.63
C ILE A 405 1.33 -3.06 -19.22
N THR A 406 1.56 -1.95 -18.52
CA THR A 406 1.15 -0.62 -19.00
C THR A 406 2.06 -0.05 -20.09
N GLU A 407 3.31 -0.51 -20.20
CA GLU A 407 4.18 -0.23 -21.35
C GLU A 407 3.71 -0.96 -22.61
N ARG A 408 3.28 -2.23 -22.50
CA ARG A 408 2.70 -3.00 -23.62
C ARG A 408 1.33 -2.48 -24.04
N LEU A 409 0.51 -2.06 -23.10
CA LEU A 409 -0.89 -1.65 -23.29
C LEU A 409 -1.12 -0.25 -22.65
N PRO A 410 -0.70 0.83 -23.34
CA PRO A 410 -0.67 2.19 -22.75
C PRO A 410 -2.03 2.77 -22.38
N ALA A 411 -3.15 2.31 -22.99
CA ALA A 411 -4.49 2.75 -22.62
C ALA A 411 -4.99 2.15 -21.29
N LEU A 412 -4.25 1.18 -20.71
CA LEU A 412 -4.64 0.51 -19.49
C LEU A 412 -4.24 1.29 -18.24
N THR A 413 -5.13 1.24 -17.26
CA THR A 413 -4.83 1.52 -15.85
C THR A 413 -5.07 0.24 -15.06
N LEU A 414 -4.07 -0.21 -14.31
CA LEU A 414 -4.11 -1.49 -13.60
C LEU A 414 -4.20 -1.24 -12.10
N ILE A 415 -5.28 -1.70 -11.45
CA ILE A 415 -5.50 -1.64 -10.00
C ILE A 415 -5.17 -3.02 -9.42
N MET A 416 -3.98 -3.20 -8.89
CA MET A 416 -3.47 -4.44 -8.32
C MET A 416 -3.80 -4.52 -6.84
N LYS A 417 -4.87 -5.25 -6.51
CA LYS A 417 -5.39 -5.44 -5.15
C LYS A 417 -4.45 -6.33 -4.34
N SER A 418 -4.15 -5.98 -3.09
CA SER A 418 -3.54 -6.83 -2.06
C SER A 418 -3.64 -6.12 -0.69
N ALA A 419 -2.78 -6.44 0.28
CA ALA A 419 -2.71 -5.76 1.58
C ALA A 419 -2.55 -4.23 1.42
N ASN A 420 -1.71 -3.81 0.46
CA ASN A 420 -1.72 -2.46 -0.10
C ASN A 420 -2.15 -2.54 -1.57
N THR A 421 -2.95 -1.58 -2.03
CA THR A 421 -3.36 -1.54 -3.44
C THR A 421 -2.40 -0.67 -4.24
N PHE A 422 -1.91 -1.21 -5.37
CA PHE A 422 -1.02 -0.51 -6.29
C PHE A 422 -1.77 -0.19 -7.59
N ILE A 423 -1.63 1.02 -8.10
CA ILE A 423 -2.20 1.46 -9.36
C ILE A 423 -1.05 1.72 -10.33
N ALA A 424 -1.03 1.06 -11.48
CA ALA A 424 -0.05 1.30 -12.52
C ALA A 424 -0.71 1.97 -13.74
N GLN A 425 -0.08 3.04 -14.23
CA GLN A 425 -0.45 3.73 -15.47
C GLN A 425 0.77 4.44 -16.04
N GLU A 426 0.99 4.34 -17.35
CA GLU A 426 2.04 5.06 -18.09
C GLU A 426 3.42 4.93 -17.44
N GLY A 427 3.81 3.71 -17.02
CA GLY A 427 5.09 3.43 -16.39
C GLY A 427 5.23 3.91 -14.94
N LYS A 428 4.22 4.56 -14.38
CA LYS A 428 4.20 5.03 -12.99
C LYS A 428 3.34 4.14 -12.09
N THR A 429 3.70 4.07 -10.81
CA THR A 429 2.95 3.33 -9.80
C THR A 429 2.46 4.26 -8.69
N TYR A 430 1.21 4.10 -8.28
CA TYR A 430 0.59 4.85 -7.19
C TYR A 430 0.14 3.85 -6.11
N ILE A 431 0.53 4.09 -4.86
CA ILE A 431 0.31 3.18 -3.74
C ILE A 431 -0.75 3.75 -2.81
N CYS A 432 -1.77 2.96 -2.47
CA CYS A 432 -2.69 3.22 -1.38
C CYS A 432 -2.38 2.27 -0.22
N ASP A 433 -1.93 2.81 0.90
CA ASP A 433 -1.56 2.07 2.13
C ASP A 433 -2.69 2.02 3.18
N ARG A 434 -3.87 2.58 2.86
CA ARG A 434 -5.00 2.74 3.79
C ARG A 434 -5.86 1.50 3.98
N GLY A 435 -5.69 0.45 3.16
CA GLY A 435 -6.46 -0.78 3.27
C GLY A 435 -6.30 -1.46 4.64
N CYS A 436 -7.38 -2.05 5.14
CA CYS A 436 -7.39 -2.83 6.36
C CYS A 436 -7.89 -4.26 6.12
N GLN A 437 -7.64 -5.15 7.08
CA GLN A 437 -7.97 -6.57 6.99
C GLN A 437 -9.48 -6.83 6.88
N SER A 438 -10.34 -5.93 7.32
CA SER A 438 -11.80 -6.07 7.19
C SER A 438 -12.28 -6.12 5.73
N LEU A 439 -11.47 -5.64 4.77
CA LEU A 439 -11.72 -5.77 3.34
C LEU A 439 -11.49 -7.19 2.79
N ALA A 440 -10.85 -8.08 3.54
CA ALA A 440 -10.63 -9.47 3.16
C ALA A 440 -11.96 -10.29 3.25
N LYS A 441 -12.96 -9.85 2.50
CA LYS A 441 -14.30 -10.44 2.45
C LYS A 441 -14.82 -10.49 1.01
N ALA A 442 -15.48 -11.59 0.66
CA ALA A 442 -16.09 -11.74 -0.67
C ALA A 442 -17.06 -10.59 -0.97
N GLY A 443 -16.99 -10.06 -2.17
CA GLY A 443 -17.81 -8.92 -2.62
C GLY A 443 -17.18 -7.54 -2.43
N SER A 444 -16.11 -7.39 -1.62
CA SER A 444 -15.42 -6.10 -1.46
C SER A 444 -14.76 -5.64 -2.77
N GLY A 445 -14.24 -6.58 -3.57
CA GLY A 445 -13.70 -6.31 -4.91
C GLY A 445 -14.75 -5.82 -5.90
N ASP A 446 -15.96 -6.42 -5.88
CA ASP A 446 -17.08 -6.00 -6.71
C ASP A 446 -17.52 -4.56 -6.39
N VAL A 447 -17.51 -4.20 -5.10
CA VAL A 447 -17.76 -2.81 -4.65
C VAL A 447 -16.73 -1.86 -5.25
N LEU A 448 -15.44 -2.18 -5.16
CA LEU A 448 -14.37 -1.34 -5.74
C LEU A 448 -14.53 -1.19 -7.26
N ALA A 449 -14.77 -2.30 -7.98
CA ALA A 449 -14.98 -2.28 -9.43
C ALA A 449 -16.18 -1.40 -9.81
N GLY A 450 -17.27 -1.48 -9.06
CA GLY A 450 -18.45 -0.63 -9.21
C GLY A 450 -18.15 0.86 -8.98
N MET A 451 -17.41 1.20 -7.93
CA MET A 451 -16.98 2.58 -7.65
C MET A 451 -16.17 3.16 -8.80
N VAL A 452 -15.18 2.39 -9.31
CA VAL A 452 -14.34 2.79 -10.45
C VAL A 452 -15.22 3.02 -11.69
N ALA A 453 -16.12 2.09 -12.01
CA ALA A 453 -17.01 2.21 -13.17
C ALA A 453 -17.94 3.43 -13.06
N GLY A 454 -18.46 3.70 -11.86
CA GLY A 454 -19.28 4.88 -11.57
C GLY A 454 -18.55 6.21 -11.79
N LEU A 455 -17.26 6.30 -11.42
CA LEU A 455 -16.43 7.49 -11.66
C LEU A 455 -16.07 7.66 -13.14
N LEU A 456 -15.72 6.58 -13.82
CA LEU A 456 -15.47 6.61 -15.27
C LEU A 456 -16.70 7.09 -16.03
N ALA A 457 -17.88 6.58 -15.66
CA ALA A 457 -19.14 7.00 -16.27
C ALA A 457 -19.39 8.51 -16.11
N GLN A 458 -18.96 9.10 -15.02
CA GLN A 458 -19.02 10.54 -14.73
C GLN A 458 -17.93 11.36 -15.47
N GLY A 459 -17.08 10.74 -16.29
CA GLY A 459 -16.09 11.42 -17.13
C GLY A 459 -14.72 11.60 -16.49
N TYR A 460 -14.43 10.99 -15.35
CA TYR A 460 -13.11 11.01 -14.74
C TYR A 460 -12.03 10.46 -15.69
N THR A 461 -10.78 10.92 -15.51
CA THR A 461 -9.63 10.23 -16.12
C THR A 461 -9.48 8.85 -15.48
N SER A 462 -8.81 7.93 -16.18
CA SER A 462 -8.58 6.58 -15.64
C SER A 462 -7.83 6.62 -14.29
N LEU A 463 -6.80 7.48 -14.20
CA LEU A 463 -6.01 7.63 -12.99
C LEU A 463 -6.82 8.25 -11.83
N ASP A 464 -7.56 9.33 -12.10
CA ASP A 464 -8.36 9.97 -11.06
C ASP A 464 -9.47 9.04 -10.53
N ALA A 465 -10.09 8.25 -11.44
CA ALA A 465 -11.08 7.24 -11.04
C ALA A 465 -10.45 6.15 -10.17
N ALA A 466 -9.29 5.61 -10.58
CA ALA A 466 -8.59 4.59 -9.82
C ALA A 466 -8.17 5.09 -8.43
N ILE A 467 -7.50 6.25 -8.35
CA ILE A 467 -7.01 6.84 -7.08
C ILE A 467 -8.19 7.13 -6.15
N THR A 468 -9.23 7.80 -6.66
CA THR A 468 -10.37 8.20 -5.84
C THR A 468 -11.15 6.99 -5.33
N ALA A 469 -11.43 6.00 -6.19
CA ALA A 469 -12.14 4.79 -5.78
C ALA A 469 -11.33 3.97 -4.78
N VAL A 470 -10.06 3.69 -5.07
CA VAL A 470 -9.18 2.89 -4.19
C VAL A 470 -9.04 3.52 -2.81
N TYR A 471 -8.76 4.82 -2.76
CA TYR A 471 -8.60 5.53 -1.48
C TYR A 471 -9.92 5.57 -0.69
N SER A 472 -11.03 5.93 -1.35
CA SER A 472 -12.34 6.03 -0.69
C SER A 472 -12.84 4.67 -0.18
N HIS A 473 -12.65 3.61 -0.96
CA HIS A 473 -12.95 2.23 -0.57
C HIS A 473 -12.16 1.80 0.67
N ALA A 474 -10.85 2.06 0.69
CA ALA A 474 -10.00 1.79 1.84
C ALA A 474 -10.38 2.64 3.07
N ALA A 475 -10.63 3.94 2.89
CA ALA A 475 -11.01 4.83 3.97
C ALA A 475 -12.39 4.47 4.57
N ALA A 476 -13.34 4.02 3.74
CA ALA A 476 -14.64 3.55 4.22
C ALA A 476 -14.50 2.33 5.11
N SER A 477 -13.60 1.39 4.78
CA SER A 477 -13.33 0.21 5.61
C SER A 477 -12.70 0.57 6.96
N ALA A 478 -11.78 1.53 6.98
CA ALA A 478 -11.12 1.97 8.21
C ALA A 478 -12.07 2.68 9.19
N ARG A 479 -13.16 3.29 8.70
CA ARG A 479 -14.21 3.90 9.53
C ARG A 479 -15.10 2.86 10.23
N PHE A 480 -14.93 1.60 9.87
CA PHE A 480 -15.70 0.49 10.42
C PHE A 480 -14.83 -0.29 11.40
N SER A 481 -15.08 -0.12 12.70
CA SER A 481 -14.39 -0.84 13.79
C SER A 481 -12.85 -0.65 13.81
N ASP A 482 -12.36 0.55 13.52
CA ASP A 482 -10.92 0.86 13.44
C ASP A 482 -10.10 -0.13 12.59
N GLY A 483 -10.77 -0.79 11.63
CA GLY A 483 -10.15 -1.77 10.72
C GLY A 483 -10.18 -3.22 11.20
N GLU A 484 -10.59 -3.51 12.43
CA GLU A 484 -10.61 -4.86 13.00
C GLU A 484 -11.99 -5.57 12.89
N GLY A 485 -12.99 -4.88 12.33
CA GLY A 485 -14.35 -5.39 12.22
C GLY A 485 -14.48 -6.62 11.33
N TYR A 486 -14.77 -7.77 11.91
CA TYR A 486 -15.04 -9.02 11.19
C TYR A 486 -16.40 -9.01 10.47
N ASP A 487 -17.28 -8.09 10.80
CA ASP A 487 -18.67 -8.02 10.35
C ASP A 487 -18.88 -6.99 9.22
N LEU A 488 -17.83 -6.43 8.63
CA LEU A 488 -17.89 -5.56 7.46
C LEU A 488 -18.38 -6.36 6.23
N THR A 489 -19.69 -6.28 5.93
CA THR A 489 -20.23 -6.83 4.69
C THR A 489 -20.08 -5.84 3.54
N PRO A 490 -20.10 -6.28 2.25
CA PRO A 490 -20.12 -5.37 1.10
C PRO A 490 -21.24 -4.31 1.16
N GLU A 491 -22.42 -4.67 1.63
CA GLU A 491 -23.54 -3.72 1.80
C GLU A 491 -23.23 -2.64 2.85
N LYS A 492 -22.65 -3.04 3.98
CA LYS A 492 -22.20 -2.10 5.00
C LYS A 492 -21.08 -1.18 4.45
N LEU A 493 -20.13 -1.74 3.68
CA LEU A 493 -19.09 -0.97 3.02
C LEU A 493 -19.68 0.07 2.07
N ILE A 494 -20.65 -0.32 1.21
CA ILE A 494 -21.36 0.58 0.30
C ILE A 494 -22.06 1.72 1.08
N SER A 495 -22.57 1.46 2.26
CA SER A 495 -23.22 2.50 3.08
C SER A 495 -22.26 3.55 3.65
N LYS A 496 -20.94 3.37 3.53
CA LYS A 496 -19.89 4.24 4.08
C LYS A 496 -19.04 4.96 3.01
N ILE A 497 -19.25 4.61 1.74
CA ILE A 497 -18.59 5.25 0.59
C ILE A 497 -19.28 6.53 0.12
#